data_775109b4429d70f5916c5fa3d4dbfe95
#
_entry.id   775109b4429d70f5916c5fa3d4dbfe95
#
_cell.length_a   1.000
_cell.length_b   1.000
_cell.length_c   1.000
_cell.angle_alpha   90.00
_cell.angle_beta   90.00
_cell.angle_gamma   90.00
#
_symmetry.space_group_name_H-M   'P 1'
#
loop_
_entity.id
_entity.type
_entity.pdbx_description
1 polymer ?
#
loop_
_entity_poly.entity_id
_entity_poly.type
_entity_poly.pdbx_seq_one_letter_code
_entity_poly.pdbx_strand_id
1 'polypeptide(L)'
;DTDTSGLVIAARTDEAYAALRRQFRERKVLKEYVALVRGRTPEHGKLEHYLMHNPARRGQMIASSNATARKGLRPMRAITQYRRARIFEEYTLLNVVIRTGVTHQIRCQLAAAGFPIAGDKLYGGEDPLLARHFLHAAALTIEHPVGKERIRFEAPLPPDLRQTLALLA
;
A
#
# COMPACT_ATOMS: atom_id res chain seq x y z
N ASP A 1 -3.71 -3.18 -7.09
CA ASP A 1 -3.56 -2.00 -7.95
C ASP A 1 -2.79 -2.39 -9.20
N THR A 2 -3.22 -1.93 -10.38
CA THR A 2 -2.67 -2.33 -11.69
C THR A 2 -1.17 -2.06 -11.81
N ASP A 3 -0.71 -0.92 -11.33
CA ASP A 3 0.68 -0.46 -11.47
C ASP A 3 1.53 -0.69 -10.20
N THR A 4 1.01 -1.36 -9.19
CA THR A 4 1.80 -1.77 -8.02
C THR A 4 2.58 -3.03 -8.35
N SER A 5 3.90 -2.96 -8.32
CA SER A 5 4.77 -4.13 -8.54
C SER A 5 4.94 -4.97 -7.29
N GLY A 6 5.53 -6.16 -7.43
CA GLY A 6 5.90 -7.03 -6.31
C GLY A 6 5.06 -8.29 -6.19
N LEU A 7 4.92 -8.76 -4.97
CA LEU A 7 4.34 -10.05 -4.65
C LEU A 7 2.82 -10.09 -4.86
N VAL A 8 2.38 -11.17 -5.51
CA VAL A 8 0.98 -11.59 -5.60
C VAL A 8 0.89 -13.03 -5.11
N ILE A 9 -0.14 -13.38 -4.36
CA ILE A 9 -0.41 -14.75 -3.92
C ILE A 9 -1.63 -15.30 -4.64
N ALA A 10 -1.52 -16.55 -5.13
CA ALA A 10 -2.62 -17.30 -5.73
C ALA A 10 -2.72 -18.67 -5.08
N ALA A 11 -3.94 -19.12 -4.81
CA ALA A 11 -4.21 -20.47 -4.35
C ALA A 11 -4.39 -21.42 -5.54
N ARG A 12 -3.88 -22.65 -5.43
CA ARG A 12 -4.01 -23.68 -6.46
C ARG A 12 -5.11 -24.70 -6.15
N THR A 13 -5.63 -24.70 -4.91
CA THR A 13 -6.71 -25.58 -4.47
C THR A 13 -7.73 -24.79 -3.67
N ASP A 14 -8.96 -25.31 -3.57
CA ASP A 14 -10.04 -24.68 -2.81
C ASP A 14 -9.72 -24.60 -1.31
N GLU A 15 -9.03 -25.62 -0.76
CA GLU A 15 -8.60 -25.63 0.65
C GLU A 15 -7.58 -24.51 0.93
N ALA A 16 -6.58 -24.36 0.04
CA ALA A 16 -5.59 -23.29 0.15
C ALA A 16 -6.26 -21.91 0.00
N TYR A 17 -7.21 -21.77 -0.93
CA TYR A 17 -8.00 -20.56 -1.10
C TYR A 17 -8.77 -20.20 0.17
N ALA A 18 -9.52 -21.16 0.73
CA ALA A 18 -10.29 -20.94 1.95
C ALA A 18 -9.40 -20.56 3.14
N ALA A 19 -8.25 -21.22 3.29
CA ALA A 19 -7.28 -20.94 4.36
C ALA A 19 -6.66 -19.54 4.20
N LEU A 20 -6.19 -19.16 3.01
CA LEU A 20 -5.63 -17.83 2.76
C LEU A 20 -6.69 -16.75 2.94
N ARG A 21 -7.89 -16.94 2.37
CA ARG A 21 -9.00 -15.98 2.52
C ARG A 21 -9.34 -15.74 3.99
N ARG A 22 -9.32 -16.77 4.84
CA ARG A 22 -9.50 -16.64 6.29
C ARG A 22 -8.40 -15.78 6.90
N GLN A 23 -7.12 -16.03 6.58
CA GLN A 23 -6.00 -15.25 7.11
C GLN A 23 -6.10 -13.76 6.73
N PHE A 24 -6.47 -13.45 5.47
CA PHE A 24 -6.69 -12.06 5.05
C PHE A 24 -7.83 -11.41 5.82
N ARG A 25 -8.96 -12.10 5.99
CA ARG A 25 -10.13 -11.62 6.75
C ARG A 25 -9.78 -11.38 8.23
N GLU A 26 -8.99 -12.27 8.83
CA GLU A 26 -8.54 -12.17 10.23
C GLU A 26 -7.34 -11.21 10.41
N ARG A 27 -6.85 -10.57 9.33
CA ARG A 27 -5.72 -9.64 9.34
C ARG A 27 -4.42 -10.26 9.86
N LYS A 28 -4.26 -11.57 9.69
CA LYS A 28 -3.04 -12.32 10.06
C LYS A 28 -1.92 -12.16 9.04
N VAL A 29 -2.28 -11.84 7.80
CA VAL A 29 -1.31 -11.61 6.73
C VAL A 29 -0.59 -10.28 6.95
N LEU A 30 0.74 -10.30 7.03
CA LEU A 30 1.57 -9.11 7.08
C LEU A 30 2.01 -8.78 5.66
N LYS A 31 1.73 -7.55 5.23
CA LYS A 31 2.11 -7.02 3.92
C LYS A 31 3.04 -5.85 4.10
N GLU A 32 4.22 -5.93 3.49
CA GLU A 32 5.25 -4.90 3.58
C GLU A 32 5.51 -4.34 2.19
N TYR A 33 5.56 -3.03 2.12
CA TYR A 33 5.73 -2.29 0.87
C TYR A 33 6.90 -1.32 0.98
N VAL A 34 7.47 -0.98 -0.16
CA VAL A 34 8.35 0.17 -0.32
C VAL A 34 7.60 1.23 -1.12
N ALA A 35 7.58 2.45 -0.62
CA ALA A 35 6.93 3.60 -1.27
C ALA A 35 7.86 4.80 -1.28
N LEU A 36 7.96 5.51 -2.41
CA LEU A 36 8.57 6.83 -2.49
C LEU A 36 7.45 7.87 -2.48
N VAL A 37 7.49 8.79 -1.54
CA VAL A 37 6.49 9.86 -1.41
C VAL A 37 7.11 11.23 -1.65
N ARG A 38 6.32 12.19 -2.11
CA ARG A 38 6.73 13.59 -2.21
C ARG A 38 6.74 14.24 -0.83
N GLY A 39 7.73 15.09 -0.60
CA GLY A 39 7.90 15.81 0.65
C GLY A 39 8.64 15.01 1.75
N ARG A 40 8.81 15.66 2.89
CA ARG A 40 9.55 15.12 4.04
C ARG A 40 8.58 14.64 5.11
N THR A 41 8.49 13.33 5.27
CA THR A 41 7.63 12.73 6.30
C THR A 41 8.30 12.75 7.69
N PRO A 42 7.51 12.64 8.77
CA PRO A 42 8.02 12.18 10.07
C PRO A 42 8.78 10.85 9.95
N GLU A 43 9.62 10.53 10.95
CA GLU A 43 10.41 9.29 10.94
C GLU A 43 9.54 8.03 10.90
N HIS A 44 8.42 8.06 11.60
CA HIS A 44 7.42 7.01 11.60
C HIS A 44 6.02 7.60 11.72
N GLY A 45 5.04 6.86 11.27
CA GLY A 45 3.65 7.27 11.37
C GLY A 45 2.67 6.12 11.30
N LYS A 46 1.48 6.37 11.84
CA LYS A 46 0.30 5.52 11.75
C LYS A 46 -0.84 6.33 11.18
N LEU A 47 -1.33 5.90 10.02
CA LEU A 47 -2.48 6.49 9.34
C LEU A 47 -3.69 5.58 9.57
N GLU A 48 -4.71 6.11 10.18
CA GLU A 48 -5.95 5.38 10.44
C GLU A 48 -7.13 6.18 9.90
N HIS A 49 -7.78 5.65 8.87
CA HIS A 49 -8.89 6.28 8.18
C HIS A 49 -9.99 5.27 7.85
N TYR A 50 -11.16 5.80 7.58
CA TYR A 50 -12.20 5.07 6.87
C TYR A 50 -12.11 5.41 5.38
N LEU A 51 -11.89 4.39 4.55
CA LEU A 51 -11.79 4.53 3.10
C LEU A 51 -13.13 4.13 2.46
N MET A 52 -13.53 4.91 1.47
CA MET A 52 -14.74 4.67 0.70
C MET A 52 -14.54 5.08 -0.76
N HIS A 53 -15.34 4.51 -1.66
CA HIS A 53 -15.30 4.91 -3.06
C HIS A 53 -15.70 6.38 -3.23
N ASN A 54 -14.95 7.10 -4.07
CA ASN A 54 -15.27 8.48 -4.40
C ASN A 54 -16.46 8.52 -5.36
N PRO A 55 -17.63 9.07 -4.96
CA PRO A 55 -18.80 9.12 -5.85
C PRO A 55 -18.60 10.07 -7.04
N ALA A 56 -17.72 11.05 -6.91
CA ALA A 56 -17.45 12.03 -7.96
C ALA A 56 -16.35 11.56 -8.95
N ARG A 57 -15.55 10.56 -8.60
CA ARG A 57 -14.44 10.08 -9.45
C ARG A 57 -14.32 8.56 -9.38
N ARG A 58 -14.80 7.90 -10.43
CA ARG A 58 -14.75 6.43 -10.54
C ARG A 58 -13.30 5.91 -10.41
N GLY A 59 -13.11 4.83 -9.66
CA GLY A 59 -11.81 4.22 -9.46
C GLY A 59 -10.95 4.88 -8.39
N GLN A 60 -11.39 5.99 -7.78
CA GLN A 60 -10.68 6.64 -6.69
C GLN A 60 -11.32 6.30 -5.34
N MET A 61 -10.48 6.20 -4.30
CA MET A 61 -10.92 6.15 -2.91
C MET A 61 -10.75 7.51 -2.25
N ILE A 62 -11.56 7.78 -1.24
CA ILE A 62 -11.40 8.94 -0.35
C ILE A 62 -11.18 8.46 1.08
N ALA A 63 -10.35 9.17 1.82
CA ALA A 63 -10.07 8.92 3.23
C ALA A 63 -10.85 9.91 4.10
N SER A 64 -11.43 9.38 5.19
CA SER A 64 -12.14 10.16 6.20
C SER A 64 -11.68 9.76 7.60
N SER A 65 -11.56 10.72 8.50
CA SER A 65 -11.32 10.44 9.93
C SER A 65 -12.54 9.83 10.62
N ASN A 66 -13.73 10.02 10.06
CA ASN A 66 -15.01 9.58 10.64
C ASN A 66 -15.63 8.44 9.83
N ALA A 67 -16.24 7.49 10.56
CA ALA A 67 -17.02 6.41 9.98
C ALA A 67 -18.39 6.86 9.40
N THR A 68 -18.67 8.16 9.40
CA THR A 68 -19.97 8.69 8.97
C THR A 68 -20.20 8.35 7.50
N ALA A 69 -20.97 7.30 7.28
CA ALA A 69 -21.36 6.88 5.94
C ALA A 69 -22.20 8.00 5.29
N ARG A 70 -21.73 8.56 4.19
CA ARG A 70 -22.64 9.22 3.26
C ARG A 70 -23.58 8.18 2.71
N LYS A 71 -24.87 8.53 2.57
CA LYS A 71 -25.92 7.60 2.07
C LYS A 71 -25.40 6.80 0.86
N GLY A 72 -25.38 5.46 0.95
CA GLY A 72 -24.91 4.57 -0.12
C GLY A 72 -23.41 4.24 -0.13
N LEU A 73 -22.58 4.85 0.70
CA LEU A 73 -21.14 4.54 0.80
C LEU A 73 -20.87 3.59 1.99
N ARG A 74 -20.01 2.58 1.77
CA ARG A 74 -19.57 1.65 2.82
C ARG A 74 -18.14 2.01 3.24
N PRO A 75 -17.95 2.72 4.37
CA PRO A 75 -16.62 3.04 4.86
C PRO A 75 -15.92 1.78 5.39
N MET A 76 -14.69 1.57 4.97
CA MET A 76 -13.84 0.45 5.40
C MET A 76 -12.67 0.99 6.21
N ARG A 77 -12.54 0.55 7.46
CA ARG A 77 -11.42 0.94 8.32
C ARG A 77 -10.11 0.42 7.77
N ALA A 78 -9.15 1.30 7.56
CA ALA A 78 -7.83 1.03 7.02
C ALA A 78 -6.75 1.58 7.95
N ILE A 79 -5.72 0.77 8.21
CA ILE A 79 -4.60 1.13 9.05
C ILE A 79 -3.32 0.87 8.27
N THR A 80 -2.53 1.92 8.08
CA THR A 80 -1.20 1.90 7.46
C THR A 80 -0.18 2.42 8.45
N GLN A 81 0.90 1.68 8.64
CA GLN A 81 2.06 2.11 9.42
C GLN A 81 3.23 2.30 8.48
N TYR A 82 4.05 3.31 8.73
CA TYR A 82 5.26 3.50 7.97
C TYR A 82 6.43 3.88 8.85
N ARG A 83 7.63 3.56 8.37
CA ARG A 83 8.90 4.03 8.88
C ARG A 83 9.71 4.58 7.72
N ARG A 84 10.29 5.76 7.93
CA ARG A 84 11.19 6.38 6.97
C ARG A 84 12.45 5.55 6.82
N ALA A 85 12.80 5.19 5.57
CA ALA A 85 14.02 4.50 5.22
C ALA A 85 15.14 5.47 4.81
N ARG A 86 14.78 6.49 3.99
CA ARG A 86 15.74 7.50 3.50
C ARG A 86 15.02 8.80 3.16
N ILE A 87 15.71 9.94 3.33
CA ILE A 87 15.29 11.27 2.86
C ILE A 87 16.13 11.63 1.64
N PHE A 88 15.46 12.18 0.63
CA PHE A 88 16.04 12.89 -0.50
C PHE A 88 15.59 14.37 -0.43
N GLU A 89 16.04 15.21 -1.36
CA GLU A 89 15.73 16.63 -1.34
C GLU A 89 14.22 16.91 -1.30
N GLU A 90 13.45 16.33 -2.22
CA GLU A 90 11.99 16.51 -2.33
C GLU A 90 11.19 15.24 -2.03
N TYR A 91 11.85 14.13 -1.67
CA TYR A 91 11.19 12.84 -1.51
C TYR A 91 11.57 12.17 -0.19
N THR A 92 10.73 11.26 0.23
CA THR A 92 11.01 10.33 1.33
C THR A 92 10.72 8.89 0.89
N LEU A 93 11.68 8.01 1.08
CA LEU A 93 11.51 6.56 0.91
C LEU A 93 10.98 5.97 2.22
N LEU A 94 9.89 5.22 2.11
CA LEU A 94 9.20 4.62 3.24
C LEU A 94 9.18 3.10 3.14
N ASN A 95 9.40 2.43 4.26
CA ASN A 95 8.94 1.08 4.51
C ASN A 95 7.53 1.15 5.10
N VAL A 96 6.57 0.52 4.45
CA VAL A 96 5.14 0.60 4.79
C VAL A 96 4.63 -0.77 5.17
N VAL A 97 3.85 -0.85 6.25
CA VAL A 97 3.27 -2.11 6.74
C VAL A 97 1.75 -1.96 6.84
N ILE A 98 1.03 -2.93 6.29
CA ILE A 98 -0.42 -3.02 6.41
C ILE A 98 -0.88 -4.43 6.78
N ARG A 99 -1.95 -4.51 7.57
CA ARG A 99 -2.70 -5.75 7.85
C ARG A 99 -4.11 -5.71 7.27
N THR A 100 -4.68 -4.52 7.12
CA THR A 100 -5.90 -4.29 6.36
C THR A 100 -5.60 -4.36 4.85
N GLY A 101 -6.62 -4.48 4.01
CA GLY A 101 -6.46 -4.58 2.56
C GLY A 101 -7.65 -3.92 1.86
N VAL A 102 -7.68 -2.60 1.86
CA VAL A 102 -8.68 -1.80 1.17
C VAL A 102 -8.08 -1.33 -0.15
N THR A 103 -8.88 -1.27 -1.20
CA THR A 103 -8.46 -0.75 -2.51
C THR A 103 -7.76 0.59 -2.36
N HIS A 104 -6.61 0.74 -3.00
CA HIS A 104 -5.76 1.95 -2.98
C HIS A 104 -5.37 2.44 -1.56
N GLN A 105 -5.39 1.57 -0.56
CA GLN A 105 -5.23 1.96 0.85
C GLN A 105 -4.04 2.86 1.09
N ILE A 106 -2.82 2.41 0.73
CA ILE A 106 -1.57 3.13 0.99
C ILE A 106 -1.56 4.44 0.21
N ARG A 107 -1.93 4.41 -1.06
CA ARG A 107 -1.97 5.56 -1.98
C ARG A 107 -2.90 6.65 -1.46
N CYS A 108 -4.14 6.28 -1.14
CA CYS A 108 -5.16 7.20 -0.63
C CYS A 108 -4.78 7.79 0.73
N GLN A 109 -4.28 6.99 1.67
CA GLN A 109 -3.94 7.44 3.01
C GLN A 109 -2.70 8.34 3.04
N LEU A 110 -1.66 8.01 2.27
CA LEU A 110 -0.47 8.85 2.19
C LEU A 110 -0.79 10.20 1.52
N ALA A 111 -1.59 10.20 0.45
CA ALA A 111 -2.05 11.44 -0.18
C ALA A 111 -2.89 12.31 0.77
N ALA A 112 -3.82 11.69 1.52
CA ALA A 112 -4.63 12.40 2.52
C ALA A 112 -3.79 12.99 3.68
N ALA A 113 -2.63 12.38 3.96
CA ALA A 113 -1.67 12.88 4.94
C ALA A 113 -0.74 13.99 4.38
N GLY A 114 -0.90 14.39 3.10
CA GLY A 114 -0.06 15.40 2.44
C GLY A 114 1.23 14.86 1.82
N PHE A 115 1.40 13.53 1.76
CA PHE A 115 2.58 12.86 1.21
C PHE A 115 2.19 11.91 0.07
N PRO A 116 1.70 12.42 -1.09
CA PRO A 116 1.30 11.57 -2.20
C PRO A 116 2.48 10.73 -2.71
N ILE A 117 2.21 9.50 -3.13
CA ILE A 117 3.23 8.62 -3.71
C ILE A 117 3.70 9.21 -5.04
N ALA A 118 5.01 9.33 -5.22
CA ALA A 118 5.61 9.81 -6.46
C ALA A 118 5.17 8.96 -7.67
N GLY A 119 4.76 9.60 -8.76
CA GLY A 119 4.22 8.97 -9.96
C GLY A 119 2.73 8.59 -9.88
N ASP A 120 2.03 8.91 -8.76
CA ASP A 120 0.61 8.57 -8.60
C ASP A 120 -0.31 9.64 -9.18
N LYS A 121 -0.65 9.51 -10.47
CA LYS A 121 -1.53 10.44 -11.19
C LYS A 121 -2.95 10.53 -10.61
N LEU A 122 -3.41 9.48 -9.91
CA LEU A 122 -4.76 9.44 -9.35
C LEU A 122 -4.88 10.23 -8.04
N TYR A 123 -3.79 10.32 -7.28
CA TYR A 123 -3.75 10.92 -5.94
C TYR A 123 -2.83 12.15 -5.84
N GLY A 124 -2.48 12.77 -6.97
CA GLY A 124 -1.76 14.04 -6.98
C GLY A 124 -0.24 13.92 -6.82
N GLY A 125 0.30 12.73 -7.06
CA GLY A 125 1.74 12.49 -7.03
C GLY A 125 2.39 12.46 -8.42
N GLU A 126 1.83 13.12 -9.42
CA GLU A 126 2.44 13.17 -10.77
C GLU A 126 3.91 13.56 -10.71
N ASP A 127 4.74 12.83 -11.45
CA ASP A 127 6.18 12.96 -11.38
C ASP A 127 6.83 12.66 -12.74
N PRO A 128 7.69 13.53 -13.27
CA PRO A 128 8.32 13.33 -14.59
C PRO A 128 9.31 12.15 -14.62
N LEU A 129 9.84 11.75 -13.45
CA LEU A 129 10.78 10.63 -13.33
C LEU A 129 10.11 9.26 -13.33
N LEU A 130 8.76 9.21 -13.21
CA LEU A 130 8.02 7.99 -12.97
C LEU A 130 6.84 7.83 -13.93
N ALA A 131 6.83 6.74 -14.68
CA ALA A 131 5.71 6.37 -15.55
C ALA A 131 4.49 5.86 -14.74
N ARG A 132 4.71 5.37 -13.53
CA ARG A 132 3.72 4.80 -12.60
C ARG A 132 4.03 5.19 -11.15
N HIS A 133 3.10 4.97 -10.24
CA HIS A 133 3.34 5.23 -8.82
C HIS A 133 4.47 4.33 -8.27
N PHE A 134 5.36 4.94 -7.47
CA PHE A 134 6.44 4.23 -6.79
C PHE A 134 5.90 3.48 -5.57
N LEU A 135 5.25 2.36 -5.82
CA LEU A 135 4.75 1.46 -4.79
C LEU A 135 5.08 0.02 -5.18
N HIS A 136 5.67 -0.73 -4.25
CA HIS A 136 6.13 -2.09 -4.47
C HIS A 136 5.79 -2.99 -3.28
N ALA A 137 5.10 -4.10 -3.52
CA ALA A 137 4.82 -5.13 -2.52
C ALA A 137 6.09 -5.96 -2.30
N ALA A 138 6.94 -5.51 -1.37
CA ALA A 138 8.29 -6.02 -1.15
C ALA A 138 8.32 -7.32 -0.35
N ALA A 139 7.40 -7.50 0.62
CA ALA A 139 7.33 -8.74 1.38
C ALA A 139 5.90 -9.09 1.78
N LEU A 140 5.66 -10.39 1.89
CA LEU A 140 4.41 -10.98 2.31
C LEU A 140 4.69 -12.09 3.31
N THR A 141 4.09 -12.02 4.50
CA THR A 141 4.18 -13.08 5.51
C THR A 141 2.80 -13.68 5.74
N ILE A 142 2.71 -15.00 5.58
CA ILE A 142 1.50 -15.80 5.78
C ILE A 142 1.81 -17.01 6.68
N GLU A 143 0.76 -17.65 7.18
CA GLU A 143 0.82 -19.03 7.66
C GLU A 143 0.57 -19.98 6.48
N HIS A 144 1.42 -20.99 6.29
CA HIS A 144 1.24 -21.97 5.21
C HIS A 144 -0.13 -22.65 5.36
N PRO A 145 -0.94 -22.74 4.28
CA PRO A 145 -2.32 -23.25 4.38
C PRO A 145 -2.43 -24.67 4.98
N VAL A 146 -1.44 -25.52 4.73
CA VAL A 146 -1.40 -26.92 5.19
C VAL A 146 -0.45 -27.10 6.38
N GLY A 147 0.82 -26.72 6.21
CA GLY A 147 1.89 -26.96 7.20
C GLY A 147 1.82 -26.08 8.45
N LYS A 148 1.05 -24.99 8.40
CA LYS A 148 0.87 -24.01 9.51
C LYS A 148 2.12 -23.24 9.93
N GLU A 149 3.28 -23.52 9.34
CA GLU A 149 4.48 -22.72 9.55
C GLU A 149 4.31 -21.30 9.00
N ARG A 150 4.99 -20.36 9.62
CA ARG A 150 5.00 -18.97 9.14
C ARG A 150 6.04 -18.79 8.05
N ILE A 151 5.62 -18.40 6.87
CA ILE A 151 6.48 -18.21 5.70
C ILE A 151 6.49 -16.74 5.31
N ARG A 152 7.69 -16.22 5.04
CA ARG A 152 7.93 -14.89 4.50
C ARG A 152 8.47 -15.01 3.06
N PHE A 153 7.82 -14.34 2.15
CA PHE A 153 8.26 -14.16 0.76
C PHE A 153 8.76 -12.75 0.56
N GLU A 154 9.75 -12.57 -0.29
CA GLU A 154 10.32 -11.28 -0.61
C GLU A 154 10.46 -11.10 -2.12
N ALA A 155 10.29 -9.87 -2.61
CA ALA A 155 10.53 -9.47 -3.98
C ALA A 155 11.48 -8.26 -3.99
N PRO A 156 12.56 -8.27 -4.76
CA PRO A 156 13.44 -7.12 -4.91
C PRO A 156 12.74 -6.02 -5.70
N LEU A 157 13.12 -4.76 -5.46
CA LEU A 157 12.65 -3.62 -6.25
C LEU A 157 12.92 -3.88 -7.75
N PRO A 158 11.94 -3.63 -8.63
CA PRO A 158 12.12 -3.77 -10.07
C PRO A 158 13.07 -2.71 -10.62
N PRO A 159 13.65 -2.94 -11.83
CA PRO A 159 14.68 -2.08 -12.40
C PRO A 159 14.28 -0.61 -12.53
N ASP A 160 13.04 -0.32 -12.96
CA ASP A 160 12.52 1.04 -13.11
C ASP A 160 12.54 1.83 -11.78
N LEU A 161 12.08 1.22 -10.68
CA LEU A 161 12.08 1.87 -9.37
C LEU A 161 13.49 1.98 -8.76
N ARG A 162 14.37 0.99 -9.02
CA ARG A 162 15.78 1.10 -8.61
C ARG A 162 16.51 2.22 -9.33
N GLN A 163 16.26 2.37 -10.63
CA GLN A 163 16.83 3.46 -11.43
C GLN A 163 16.39 4.82 -10.92
N THR A 164 15.11 4.99 -10.58
CA THR A 164 14.62 6.23 -9.95
C THR A 164 15.38 6.56 -8.67
N LEU A 165 15.59 5.59 -7.77
CA LEU A 165 16.35 5.82 -6.53
C LEU A 165 17.82 6.18 -6.80
N ALA A 166 18.43 5.64 -7.85
CA ALA A 166 19.79 5.97 -8.24
C ALA A 166 19.91 7.41 -8.78
N LEU A 167 18.86 7.92 -9.44
CA LEU A 167 18.82 9.32 -9.91
C LEU A 167 18.63 10.33 -8.78
N LEU A 168 18.08 9.91 -7.64
CA LEU A 168 17.84 10.76 -6.47
C LEU A 168 19.00 10.71 -5.45
N ALA A 169 19.97 9.83 -5.64
CA ALA A 169 21.07 9.61 -4.68
C ALA A 169 22.19 10.59 -4.85
#